data_988222b049bdef63eeb73304f367915e
#
_entry.id   988222b049bdef63eeb73304f367915e
#
_cell.length_a   1.000
_cell.length_b   1.000
_cell.length_c   1.000
_cell.angle_alpha   90.00
_cell.angle_beta   90.00
_cell.angle_gamma   90.00
#
_symmetry.space_group_name_H-M   'P 1'
#
loop_
_entity.id
_entity.type
_entity.pdbx_description
1 polymer ?
#
loop_
_entity_poly.entity_id
_entity_poly.type
_entity_poly.pdbx_seq_one_letter_code
_entity_poly.pdbx_strand_id
1 'polypeptide(L)'
;MNHFDFLRVAAAVPRVNVADCEANATAIIEQCGRLAGRAVRLAVFPELCITSYTVGDLLHSRTLLDSAYAELHRIAAETASMPIVAVVGVPLNMNSTVVNCAAVISSGRIHAVVGKTYLPNYNEFYENRWFTPADANSTIFVVDGVRFGVEICEDLWAPIAPSTHLALAGAEVILNLSASDDIVGKRATLENLIKAQSARCCAAYVYSSCGYGEATTDVVFDGKAIIAENGAMVVSSERWHTEAFAEVADIDTFALRRDRLHHPNFHFCAERENSGREFNYIDVTPAVQPLPA
;
A
#
# COMPACT_ATOMS: atom_id res chain seq x y z
N MET A 1 8.24 -24.25 -6.28
CA MET A 1 6.80 -24.13 -6.58
C MET A 1 6.07 -24.32 -5.27
N ASN A 2 5.45 -23.29 -4.73
CA ASN A 2 4.54 -23.48 -3.61
C ASN A 2 3.38 -24.35 -4.09
N HIS A 3 3.17 -25.48 -3.43
CA HIS A 3 2.11 -26.43 -3.78
C HIS A 3 0.69 -25.92 -3.48
N PHE A 4 0.58 -24.69 -2.96
CA PHE A 4 -0.69 -24.04 -2.64
C PHE A 4 -0.64 -22.65 -3.25
N ASP A 5 -1.59 -22.33 -4.11
CA ASP A 5 -1.73 -21.02 -4.76
C ASP A 5 -2.21 -19.94 -3.76
N PHE A 6 -1.60 -19.88 -2.57
CA PHE A 6 -1.89 -18.90 -1.55
C PHE A 6 -0.73 -17.92 -1.37
N LEU A 7 -1.06 -16.64 -1.24
CA LEU A 7 -0.11 -15.59 -0.84
C LEU A 7 -0.51 -15.03 0.52
N ARG A 8 0.38 -15.12 1.51
CA ARG A 8 0.16 -14.48 2.82
C ARG A 8 0.52 -13.02 2.75
N VAL A 9 -0.49 -12.16 2.98
CA VAL A 9 -0.38 -10.70 2.94
C VAL A 9 -0.66 -10.08 4.30
N ALA A 10 -0.18 -8.85 4.51
CA ALA A 10 -0.48 -8.07 5.71
C ALA A 10 -0.80 -6.61 5.39
N ALA A 11 -1.80 -6.07 6.10
CA ALA A 11 -2.01 -4.64 6.28
C ALA A 11 -1.44 -4.26 7.64
N ALA A 12 -0.32 -3.53 7.65
CA ALA A 12 0.43 -3.20 8.85
C ALA A 12 0.23 -1.74 9.23
N VAL A 13 -0.05 -1.46 10.49
CA VAL A 13 -0.24 -0.10 11.02
C VAL A 13 0.77 0.12 12.14
N PRO A 14 1.89 0.81 11.87
CA PRO A 14 2.87 1.17 12.88
C PRO A 14 2.33 2.30 13.77
N ARG A 15 2.83 2.40 14.97
CA ARG A 15 2.77 3.63 15.72
C ARG A 15 3.77 4.61 15.10
N VAL A 16 3.34 5.84 14.80
CA VAL A 16 4.22 6.86 14.22
C VAL A 16 4.49 7.99 15.22
N ASN A 17 5.57 8.72 14.98
CA ASN A 17 5.87 9.99 15.64
C ASN A 17 6.00 11.05 14.55
N VAL A 18 5.31 12.18 14.74
CA VAL A 18 5.28 13.25 13.73
C VAL A 18 6.68 13.79 13.46
N ALA A 19 7.11 13.73 12.19
CA ALA A 19 8.41 14.18 11.69
C ALA A 19 9.65 13.44 12.26
N ASP A 20 9.48 12.36 13.01
CA ASP A 20 10.58 11.53 13.51
C ASP A 20 10.82 10.33 12.60
N CYS A 21 11.51 10.59 11.47
CA CYS A 21 11.74 9.56 10.46
C CYS A 21 12.52 8.36 11.01
N GLU A 22 13.47 8.58 11.93
CA GLU A 22 14.31 7.52 12.52
C GLU A 22 13.48 6.55 13.37
N ALA A 23 12.65 7.09 14.29
CA ALA A 23 11.78 6.28 15.12
C ALA A 23 10.72 5.53 14.27
N ASN A 24 10.15 6.20 13.27
CA ASN A 24 9.16 5.61 12.38
C ASN A 24 9.76 4.46 11.53
N ALA A 25 10.95 4.66 10.98
CA ALA A 25 11.65 3.61 10.25
C ALA A 25 11.98 2.41 11.14
N THR A 26 12.40 2.64 12.40
CA THR A 26 12.64 1.58 13.38
C THR A 26 11.37 0.77 13.64
N ALA A 27 10.22 1.43 13.84
CA ALA A 27 8.93 0.76 14.02
C ALA A 27 8.52 -0.09 12.81
N ILE A 28 8.77 0.42 11.59
CA ILE A 28 8.52 -0.31 10.34
C ILE A 28 9.40 -1.56 10.24
N ILE A 29 10.71 -1.44 10.51
CA ILE A 29 11.66 -2.55 10.46
C ILE A 29 11.27 -3.64 11.46
N GLU A 30 10.94 -3.27 12.71
CA GLU A 30 10.46 -4.21 13.72
C GLU A 30 9.18 -4.93 13.29
N GLN A 31 8.22 -4.22 12.68
CA GLN A 31 7.02 -4.85 12.16
C GLN A 31 7.35 -5.81 11.00
N CYS A 32 8.24 -5.44 10.08
CA CYS A 32 8.70 -6.35 9.02
C CYS A 32 9.26 -7.64 9.61
N GLY A 33 10.07 -7.55 10.66
CA GLY A 33 10.63 -8.73 11.35
C GLY A 33 9.53 -9.62 11.95
N ARG A 34 8.55 -9.01 12.66
CA ARG A 34 7.41 -9.75 13.23
C ARG A 34 6.56 -10.43 12.16
N LEU A 35 6.29 -9.74 11.04
CA LEU A 35 5.50 -10.26 9.92
C LEU A 35 6.24 -11.36 9.15
N ALA A 36 7.54 -11.20 8.92
CA ALA A 36 8.39 -12.24 8.34
C ALA A 36 8.40 -13.52 9.18
N GLY A 37 8.45 -13.39 10.53
CA GLY A 37 8.30 -14.50 11.46
C GLY A 37 6.94 -15.20 11.43
N ARG A 38 5.92 -14.56 10.86
CA ARG A 38 4.57 -15.13 10.59
C ARG A 38 4.41 -15.62 9.15
N ALA A 39 5.51 -15.76 8.41
CA ALA A 39 5.56 -16.14 7.00
C ALA A 39 4.78 -15.20 6.05
N VAL A 40 4.60 -13.92 6.40
CA VAL A 40 4.04 -12.91 5.50
C VAL A 40 5.02 -12.65 4.37
N ARG A 41 4.54 -12.66 3.14
CA ARG A 41 5.34 -12.42 1.93
C ARG A 41 5.20 -11.02 1.38
N LEU A 42 4.06 -10.37 1.63
CA LEU A 42 3.75 -9.04 1.12
C LEU A 42 3.04 -8.23 2.20
N ALA A 43 3.63 -7.11 2.59
CA ALA A 43 3.07 -6.20 3.58
C ALA A 43 2.94 -4.79 3.04
N VAL A 44 1.82 -4.14 3.33
CA VAL A 44 1.57 -2.73 3.05
C VAL A 44 1.50 -1.94 4.36
N PHE A 45 2.18 -0.80 4.38
CA PHE A 45 2.21 0.19 5.46
C PHE A 45 1.43 1.44 5.05
N PRO A 46 1.06 2.34 5.99
CA PRO A 46 0.29 3.53 5.66
C PRO A 46 1.02 4.52 4.75
N GLU A 47 0.24 5.39 4.13
CA GLU A 47 0.70 6.57 3.41
C GLU A 47 1.58 7.44 4.30
N LEU A 48 2.72 7.91 3.75
CA LEU A 48 3.71 8.78 4.43
C LEU A 48 4.19 8.27 5.81
N CYS A 49 4.12 6.97 6.09
CA CYS A 49 4.42 6.42 7.42
C CYS A 49 5.86 6.63 7.88
N ILE A 50 6.81 7.00 7.00
CA ILE A 50 8.17 7.34 7.38
C ILE A 50 8.22 8.72 8.06
N THR A 51 7.46 9.70 7.57
CA THR A 51 7.43 11.05 8.13
C THR A 51 6.28 11.31 9.11
N SER A 52 5.25 10.47 9.11
CA SER A 52 3.85 10.69 9.40
C SER A 52 3.15 11.53 8.30
N TYR A 53 1.82 11.41 8.23
CA TYR A 53 1.02 12.21 7.28
C TYR A 53 0.88 13.65 7.73
N THR A 54 0.76 13.88 9.03
CA THR A 54 0.37 15.18 9.63
C THR A 54 1.53 16.15 9.88
N VAL A 55 2.58 16.09 9.07
CA VAL A 55 3.77 16.96 9.19
C VAL A 55 3.56 18.38 8.61
N GLY A 56 2.48 18.60 7.87
CA GLY A 56 2.14 19.92 7.32
C GLY A 56 3.26 20.54 6.47
N ASP A 57 3.53 21.82 6.66
CA ASP A 57 4.53 22.56 5.87
C ASP A 57 5.98 22.07 6.04
N LEU A 58 6.24 21.15 6.98
CA LEU A 58 7.54 20.50 7.07
C LEU A 58 7.86 19.66 5.82
N LEU A 59 6.85 19.30 5.01
CA LEU A 59 7.05 18.67 3.69
C LEU A 59 7.87 19.54 2.72
N HIS A 60 8.00 20.85 2.96
CA HIS A 60 8.89 21.72 2.22
C HIS A 60 10.30 21.81 2.85
N SER A 61 10.53 21.17 3.99
CA SER A 61 11.82 21.17 4.67
C SER A 61 12.76 20.16 4.04
N ARG A 62 13.90 20.68 3.54
CA ARG A 62 14.98 19.81 3.03
C ARG A 62 15.44 18.81 4.09
N THR A 63 15.55 19.21 5.35
CA THR A 63 15.97 18.34 6.44
C THR A 63 15.04 17.15 6.61
N LEU A 64 13.71 17.35 6.56
CA LEU A 64 12.75 16.27 6.64
C LEU A 64 12.83 15.33 5.44
N LEU A 65 12.91 15.88 4.23
CA LEU A 65 12.97 15.08 3.00
C LEU A 65 14.28 14.28 2.90
N ASP A 66 15.43 14.89 3.26
CA ASP A 66 16.72 14.20 3.29
C ASP A 66 16.72 13.08 4.34
N SER A 67 16.12 13.32 5.52
CA SER A 67 15.94 12.31 6.57
C SER A 67 15.04 11.17 6.11
N ALA A 68 13.87 11.48 5.53
CA ALA A 68 12.95 10.46 5.02
C ALA A 68 13.61 9.58 3.94
N TYR A 69 14.41 10.17 3.05
CA TYR A 69 15.16 9.44 2.05
C TYR A 69 16.23 8.53 2.66
N ALA A 70 17.00 9.02 3.63
CA ALA A 70 18.00 8.22 4.33
C ALA A 70 17.37 7.04 5.07
N GLU A 71 16.25 7.27 5.77
CA GLU A 71 15.54 6.24 6.51
C GLU A 71 14.86 5.20 5.60
N LEU A 72 14.40 5.60 4.43
CA LEU A 72 13.93 4.66 3.40
C LEU A 72 15.05 3.66 3.01
N HIS A 73 16.27 4.17 2.80
CA HIS A 73 17.44 3.31 2.51
C HIS A 73 17.83 2.44 3.69
N ARG A 74 17.70 2.94 4.93
CA ARG A 74 17.92 2.14 6.15
C ARG A 74 16.91 0.99 6.25
N ILE A 75 15.62 1.26 6.02
CA ILE A 75 14.59 0.20 5.98
C ILE A 75 14.99 -0.87 4.96
N ALA A 76 15.37 -0.48 3.75
CA ALA A 76 15.79 -1.45 2.73
C ALA A 76 16.98 -2.30 3.20
N ALA A 77 18.01 -1.68 3.76
CA ALA A 77 19.22 -2.37 4.21
C ALA A 77 18.94 -3.33 5.38
N GLU A 78 18.20 -2.90 6.40
CA GLU A 78 17.95 -3.69 7.60
C GLU A 78 16.92 -4.82 7.39
N THR A 79 16.06 -4.70 6.37
CA THR A 79 15.14 -5.79 5.98
C THR A 79 15.71 -6.73 4.93
N ALA A 80 16.96 -6.57 4.51
CA ALA A 80 17.57 -7.30 3.39
C ALA A 80 17.53 -8.84 3.54
N SER A 81 17.66 -9.36 4.74
CA SER A 81 17.63 -10.79 5.05
C SER A 81 16.23 -11.32 5.38
N MET A 82 15.21 -10.48 5.36
CA MET A 82 13.84 -10.87 5.68
C MET A 82 13.13 -11.39 4.42
N PRO A 83 12.39 -12.51 4.50
CA PRO A 83 11.66 -13.09 3.38
C PRO A 83 10.34 -12.36 3.08
N ILE A 84 10.35 -11.03 3.04
CA ILE A 84 9.17 -10.18 2.92
C ILE A 84 9.38 -9.08 1.89
N VAL A 85 8.34 -8.75 1.14
CA VAL A 85 8.22 -7.50 0.39
C VAL A 85 7.47 -6.50 1.26
N ALA A 86 8.07 -5.34 1.52
CA ALA A 86 7.43 -4.24 2.24
C ALA A 86 7.11 -3.09 1.27
N VAL A 87 5.89 -2.54 1.36
CA VAL A 87 5.49 -1.34 0.62
C VAL A 87 5.20 -0.23 1.62
N VAL A 88 6.02 0.83 1.61
CA VAL A 88 6.04 1.87 2.63
C VAL A 88 5.80 3.26 2.04
N GLY A 89 5.02 4.10 2.74
CA GLY A 89 4.71 5.46 2.33
C GLY A 89 5.85 6.44 2.68
N VAL A 90 6.26 7.28 1.71
CA VAL A 90 7.37 8.23 1.85
C VAL A 90 7.19 9.45 0.94
N PRO A 91 7.45 10.69 1.40
CA PRO A 91 7.56 11.84 0.52
C PRO A 91 8.91 11.87 -0.15
N LEU A 92 8.96 12.07 -1.46
CA LEU A 92 10.21 12.15 -2.21
C LEU A 92 10.30 13.46 -3.00
N ASN A 93 11.48 14.08 -2.97
CA ASN A 93 11.80 15.20 -3.86
C ASN A 93 12.16 14.63 -5.24
N MET A 94 11.34 14.90 -6.23
CA MET A 94 11.53 14.47 -7.62
C MET A 94 11.52 15.70 -8.53
N ASN A 95 12.67 16.03 -9.14
CA ASN A 95 12.80 17.15 -10.07
C ASN A 95 12.29 18.49 -9.50
N SER A 96 12.67 18.81 -8.25
CA SER A 96 12.29 20.03 -7.52
C SER A 96 10.80 20.12 -7.14
N THR A 97 10.07 19.02 -7.19
CA THR A 97 8.71 18.89 -6.66
C THR A 97 8.67 17.77 -5.62
N VAL A 98 7.73 17.85 -4.68
CA VAL A 98 7.53 16.77 -3.71
C VAL A 98 6.39 15.90 -4.20
N VAL A 99 6.63 14.59 -4.22
CA VAL A 99 5.63 13.58 -4.61
C VAL A 99 5.36 12.68 -3.41
N ASN A 100 4.09 12.41 -3.15
CA ASN A 100 3.66 11.42 -2.19
C ASN A 100 3.81 10.03 -2.82
N CYS A 101 4.67 9.18 -2.26
CA CYS A 101 5.12 7.96 -2.89
C CYS A 101 4.93 6.73 -1.99
N ALA A 102 4.73 5.58 -2.63
CA ALA A 102 4.89 4.25 -2.07
C ALA A 102 6.17 3.61 -2.62
N ALA A 103 7.07 3.21 -1.75
CA ALA A 103 8.31 2.53 -2.12
C ALA A 103 8.18 1.02 -1.93
N VAL A 104 8.53 0.23 -2.94
CA VAL A 104 8.51 -1.24 -2.92
C VAL A 104 9.90 -1.77 -2.61
N ILE A 105 10.03 -2.47 -1.49
CA ILE A 105 11.31 -2.87 -0.90
C ILE A 105 11.35 -4.38 -0.70
N SER A 106 12.44 -5.01 -1.12
CA SER A 106 12.82 -6.37 -0.73
C SER A 106 14.30 -6.63 -0.95
N SER A 107 14.87 -7.61 -0.27
CA SER A 107 16.28 -8.07 -0.47
C SER A 107 17.30 -6.93 -0.45
N GLY A 108 17.13 -5.95 0.43
CA GLY A 108 18.06 -4.82 0.56
C GLY A 108 17.94 -3.75 -0.53
N ARG A 109 16.89 -3.76 -1.35
CA ARG A 109 16.73 -2.89 -2.51
C ARG A 109 15.36 -2.19 -2.51
N ILE A 110 15.37 -0.94 -2.94
CA ILE A 110 14.17 -0.23 -3.38
C ILE A 110 14.02 -0.55 -4.87
N HIS A 111 13.01 -1.34 -5.23
CA HIS A 111 12.81 -1.79 -6.60
C HIS A 111 12.18 -0.72 -7.48
N ALA A 112 11.22 0.00 -6.93
CA ALA A 112 10.56 1.11 -7.59
C ALA A 112 9.82 1.98 -6.56
N VAL A 113 9.42 3.16 -7.01
CA VAL A 113 8.49 4.04 -6.30
C VAL A 113 7.27 4.30 -7.16
N VAL A 114 6.10 4.33 -6.54
CA VAL A 114 4.81 4.64 -7.15
C VAL A 114 4.33 5.95 -6.55
N GLY A 115 4.08 6.95 -7.36
CA GLY A 115 3.54 8.22 -6.90
C GLY A 115 2.02 8.22 -6.86
N LYS A 116 1.44 9.01 -5.95
CA LYS A 116 -0.01 9.22 -5.84
C LYS A 116 -0.54 9.95 -7.06
N THR A 117 -1.58 9.39 -7.69
CA THR A 117 -2.17 9.93 -8.92
C THR A 117 -3.17 11.04 -8.61
N TYR A 118 -4.05 10.83 -7.65
CA TYR A 118 -5.09 11.78 -7.28
C TYR A 118 -4.81 12.39 -5.90
N LEU A 119 -4.74 13.72 -5.84
CA LEU A 119 -4.50 14.43 -4.60
C LEU A 119 -5.82 14.99 -4.06
N PRO A 120 -6.27 14.62 -2.85
CA PRO A 120 -7.45 15.22 -2.26
C PRO A 120 -7.19 16.69 -1.94
N ASN A 121 -8.09 17.55 -2.39
CA ASN A 121 -8.01 19.01 -2.14
C ASN A 121 -9.41 19.55 -1.90
N TYR A 122 -10.10 18.98 -0.93
CA TYR A 122 -11.47 19.30 -0.51
C TYR A 122 -11.66 18.99 0.97
N ASN A 123 -12.64 19.63 1.62
CA ASN A 123 -12.94 19.51 3.05
C ASN A 123 -11.68 19.74 3.90
N GLU A 124 -11.28 18.73 4.68
CA GLU A 124 -10.11 18.69 5.55
C GLU A 124 -8.79 18.45 4.82
N PHE A 125 -8.84 18.05 3.54
CA PHE A 125 -7.64 17.74 2.75
C PHE A 125 -7.25 18.90 1.83
N TYR A 126 -5.95 19.20 1.78
CA TYR A 126 -5.36 20.24 0.93
C TYR A 126 -3.95 19.84 0.44
N GLU A 127 -3.83 18.62 -0.07
CA GLU A 127 -2.55 18.03 -0.50
C GLU A 127 -1.86 18.78 -1.64
N ASN A 128 -2.61 19.49 -2.50
CA ASN A 128 -2.04 20.33 -3.55
C ASN A 128 -1.14 21.46 -3.01
N ARG A 129 -1.21 21.76 -1.70
CA ARG A 129 -0.29 22.69 -1.05
C ARG A 129 1.15 22.17 -1.06
N TRP A 130 1.33 20.86 -0.97
CA TRP A 130 2.65 20.25 -0.77
C TRP A 130 3.09 19.37 -1.92
N PHE A 131 2.16 18.63 -2.54
CA PHE A 131 2.48 17.59 -3.49
C PHE A 131 2.12 17.95 -4.92
N THR A 132 2.88 17.38 -5.83
CA THR A 132 2.54 17.31 -7.26
C THR A 132 2.01 15.91 -7.54
N PRO A 133 0.88 15.77 -8.28
CA PRO A 133 0.37 14.46 -8.67
C PRO A 133 1.36 13.76 -9.59
N ALA A 134 1.45 12.44 -9.45
CA ALA A 134 2.23 11.62 -10.38
C ALA A 134 1.35 11.17 -11.57
N ASP A 135 2.01 10.74 -12.63
CA ASP A 135 1.33 10.05 -13.74
C ASP A 135 0.70 8.75 -13.23
N ALA A 136 -0.35 8.31 -13.93
CA ALA A 136 -1.03 7.07 -13.58
C ALA A 136 -0.06 5.89 -13.55
N ASN A 137 -0.07 5.15 -12.42
CA ASN A 137 0.81 4.01 -12.23
C ASN A 137 0.60 2.95 -13.31
N SER A 138 1.70 2.53 -13.92
CA SER A 138 1.76 1.45 -14.93
C SER A 138 2.73 0.33 -14.53
N THR A 139 3.04 0.19 -13.23
CA THR A 139 3.97 -0.84 -12.75
C THR A 139 3.22 -1.95 -12.04
N ILE A 140 3.44 -3.16 -12.49
CA ILE A 140 2.99 -4.40 -11.86
C ILE A 140 4.20 -5.06 -11.21
N PHE A 141 4.08 -5.42 -9.96
CA PHE A 141 5.12 -6.13 -9.22
C PHE A 141 4.78 -7.62 -9.14
N VAL A 142 5.81 -8.46 -9.02
CA VAL A 142 5.64 -9.90 -8.90
C VAL A 142 6.33 -10.38 -7.63
N VAL A 143 5.64 -11.13 -6.79
CA VAL A 143 6.19 -11.82 -5.63
C VAL A 143 5.73 -13.27 -5.64
N ASP A 144 6.68 -14.22 -5.62
CA ASP A 144 6.41 -15.68 -5.67
C ASP A 144 5.44 -16.08 -6.81
N GLY A 145 5.51 -15.38 -7.95
CA GLY A 145 4.65 -15.63 -9.12
C GLY A 145 3.25 -14.99 -9.04
N VAL A 146 2.93 -14.25 -7.96
CA VAL A 146 1.68 -13.49 -7.81
C VAL A 146 1.93 -12.04 -8.19
N ARG A 147 1.05 -11.47 -9.01
CA ARG A 147 1.13 -10.08 -9.46
C ARG A 147 0.38 -9.17 -8.51
N PHE A 148 1.01 -8.06 -8.13
CA PHE A 148 0.34 -7.04 -7.34
C PHE A 148 0.53 -5.64 -7.90
N GLY A 149 -0.43 -4.77 -7.62
CA GLY A 149 -0.40 -3.35 -7.95
C GLY A 149 -0.47 -2.50 -6.69
N VAL A 150 -0.04 -1.24 -6.81
CA VAL A 150 -0.01 -0.29 -5.69
C VAL A 150 -0.75 0.98 -6.08
N GLU A 151 -1.61 1.47 -5.20
CA GLU A 151 -2.24 2.79 -5.29
C GLU A 151 -2.26 3.47 -3.91
N ILE A 152 -2.49 4.79 -3.87
CA ILE A 152 -2.37 5.55 -2.63
C ILE A 152 -3.67 6.30 -2.34
N CYS A 153 -4.32 5.95 -1.24
CA CYS A 153 -5.41 6.67 -0.56
C CYS A 153 -6.53 7.14 -1.52
N GLU A 154 -6.50 8.42 -1.91
CA GLU A 154 -7.50 9.05 -2.79
C GLU A 154 -7.67 8.34 -4.13
N ASP A 155 -6.65 7.64 -4.59
CA ASP A 155 -6.71 6.84 -5.81
C ASP A 155 -7.89 5.86 -5.82
N LEU A 156 -8.25 5.29 -4.65
CA LEU A 156 -9.42 4.42 -4.50
C LEU A 156 -10.75 5.17 -4.67
N TRP A 157 -10.80 6.45 -4.25
CA TRP A 157 -12.03 7.25 -4.27
C TRP A 157 -12.33 7.83 -5.63
N ALA A 158 -11.34 7.89 -6.51
CA ALA A 158 -11.51 8.38 -7.86
C ALA A 158 -12.47 7.49 -8.67
N PRO A 159 -13.31 8.07 -9.55
CA PRO A 159 -14.22 7.31 -10.41
C PRO A 159 -13.54 6.23 -11.25
N ILE A 160 -12.29 6.48 -11.65
CA ILE A 160 -11.43 5.52 -12.35
C ILE A 160 -10.17 5.35 -11.52
N ALA A 161 -10.24 4.43 -10.56
CA ALA A 161 -9.11 4.11 -9.70
C ALA A 161 -7.96 3.47 -10.50
N PRO A 162 -6.67 3.79 -10.22
CA PRO A 162 -5.51 3.14 -10.83
C PRO A 162 -5.57 1.61 -10.72
N SER A 163 -6.07 1.08 -9.60
CA SER A 163 -6.28 -0.36 -9.39
C SER A 163 -7.12 -1.03 -10.47
N THR A 164 -8.03 -0.31 -11.13
CA THR A 164 -8.81 -0.85 -12.26
C THR A 164 -7.88 -1.24 -13.40
N HIS A 165 -7.00 -0.34 -13.85
CA HIS A 165 -6.04 -0.61 -14.92
C HIS A 165 -4.99 -1.64 -14.52
N LEU A 166 -4.52 -1.59 -13.26
CA LEU A 166 -3.56 -2.55 -12.72
C LEU A 166 -4.14 -3.98 -12.69
N ALA A 167 -5.40 -4.13 -12.26
CA ALA A 167 -6.08 -5.43 -12.27
C ALA A 167 -6.28 -5.96 -13.68
N LEU A 168 -6.71 -5.11 -14.63
CA LEU A 168 -6.85 -5.45 -16.04
C LEU A 168 -5.50 -5.78 -16.71
N ALA A 169 -4.38 -5.27 -16.18
CA ALA A 169 -3.02 -5.65 -16.57
C ALA A 169 -2.52 -6.93 -15.86
N GLY A 170 -3.36 -7.54 -15.01
CA GLY A 170 -3.10 -8.82 -14.39
C GLY A 170 -2.74 -8.80 -12.90
N ALA A 171 -2.75 -7.65 -12.22
CA ALA A 171 -2.55 -7.60 -10.77
C ALA A 171 -3.67 -8.36 -10.05
N GLU A 172 -3.31 -9.34 -9.21
CA GLU A 172 -4.21 -10.20 -8.45
C GLU A 172 -4.42 -9.69 -7.03
N VAL A 173 -3.48 -8.87 -6.56
CA VAL A 173 -3.52 -8.19 -5.27
C VAL A 173 -3.33 -6.70 -5.49
N ILE A 174 -4.16 -5.88 -4.90
CA ILE A 174 -4.02 -4.43 -4.87
C ILE A 174 -3.66 -4.00 -3.45
N LEU A 175 -2.60 -3.22 -3.32
CA LEU A 175 -2.18 -2.62 -2.07
C LEU A 175 -2.56 -1.13 -2.08
N ASN A 176 -3.21 -0.68 -1.03
CA ASN A 176 -3.53 0.73 -0.85
C ASN A 176 -2.94 1.26 0.46
N LEU A 177 -2.06 2.25 0.33
CA LEU A 177 -1.48 3.00 1.43
C LEU A 177 -2.36 4.22 1.67
N SER A 178 -2.87 4.39 2.86
CA SER A 178 -3.80 5.48 3.16
C SER A 178 -3.42 6.29 4.39
N ALA A 179 -3.92 7.53 4.40
CA ALA A 179 -4.06 8.39 5.56
C ALA A 179 -5.49 8.93 5.56
N SER A 180 -6.44 8.02 5.74
CA SER A 180 -7.87 8.35 5.75
C SER A 180 -8.30 8.63 7.18
N ASP A 181 -8.68 9.88 7.42
CA ASP A 181 -9.26 10.32 8.69
C ASP A 181 -10.53 9.55 9.06
N ASP A 182 -10.91 9.65 10.33
CA ASP A 182 -12.12 9.03 10.82
C ASP A 182 -13.19 10.07 11.14
N ILE A 183 -14.26 10.05 10.37
CA ILE A 183 -15.48 10.82 10.59
C ILE A 183 -16.69 9.91 10.71
N VAL A 184 -17.75 10.40 11.33
CA VAL A 184 -18.97 9.63 11.56
C VAL A 184 -19.55 9.08 10.25
N GLY A 185 -19.68 7.75 10.18
CA GLY A 185 -20.24 7.04 9.03
C GLY A 185 -19.23 6.70 7.91
N LYS A 186 -18.05 7.27 7.88
CA LYS A 186 -17.07 7.06 6.79
C LYS A 186 -16.60 5.60 6.70
N ARG A 187 -16.43 4.92 7.84
CA ARG A 187 -15.92 3.55 7.86
C ARG A 187 -16.78 2.60 7.02
N ALA A 188 -18.10 2.63 7.20
CA ALA A 188 -19.00 1.75 6.43
C ALA A 188 -18.92 2.04 4.92
N THR A 189 -18.80 3.32 4.53
CA THR A 189 -18.61 3.72 3.13
C THR A 189 -17.29 3.19 2.59
N LEU A 190 -16.20 3.32 3.33
CA LEU A 190 -14.88 2.83 2.95
C LEU A 190 -14.87 1.30 2.79
N GLU A 191 -15.41 0.55 3.75
CA GLU A 191 -15.49 -0.91 3.67
C GLU A 191 -16.30 -1.38 2.46
N ASN A 192 -17.40 -0.69 2.14
CA ASN A 192 -18.19 -0.97 0.95
C ASN A 192 -17.43 -0.63 -0.33
N LEU A 193 -16.68 0.46 -0.36
CA LEU A 193 -15.85 0.85 -1.50
C LEU A 193 -14.73 -0.17 -1.76
N ILE A 194 -14.02 -0.59 -0.71
CA ILE A 194 -12.98 -1.63 -0.79
C ILE A 194 -13.56 -2.94 -1.33
N LYS A 195 -14.69 -3.41 -0.78
CA LYS A 195 -15.35 -4.63 -1.28
C LYS A 195 -15.77 -4.49 -2.74
N ALA A 196 -16.36 -3.36 -3.10
CA ALA A 196 -16.80 -3.12 -4.47
C ALA A 196 -15.63 -3.07 -5.46
N GLN A 197 -14.50 -2.45 -5.08
CA GLN A 197 -13.31 -2.41 -5.92
C GLN A 197 -12.65 -3.78 -6.03
N SER A 198 -12.52 -4.51 -4.91
CA SER A 198 -12.03 -5.89 -4.89
C SER A 198 -12.86 -6.80 -5.83
N ALA A 199 -14.19 -6.71 -5.79
CA ALA A 199 -15.09 -7.49 -6.65
C ALA A 199 -14.94 -7.12 -8.13
N ARG A 200 -14.94 -5.82 -8.47
CA ARG A 200 -14.80 -5.36 -9.87
C ARG A 200 -13.45 -5.75 -10.47
N CYS A 201 -12.41 -5.72 -9.67
CA CYS A 201 -11.05 -6.10 -10.08
C CYS A 201 -10.83 -7.61 -10.06
N CYS A 202 -11.76 -8.43 -9.54
CA CYS A 202 -11.55 -9.85 -9.26
C CYS A 202 -10.19 -10.04 -8.57
N ALA A 203 -9.91 -9.30 -7.52
CA ALA A 203 -8.61 -9.21 -6.87
C ALA A 203 -8.76 -9.17 -5.35
N ALA A 204 -7.68 -9.51 -4.64
CA ALA A 204 -7.56 -9.14 -3.24
C ALA A 204 -7.25 -7.63 -3.14
N TYR A 205 -7.79 -6.99 -2.11
CA TYR A 205 -7.54 -5.59 -1.81
C TYR A 205 -7.04 -5.46 -0.37
N VAL A 206 -5.81 -4.99 -0.20
CA VAL A 206 -5.13 -4.88 1.09
C VAL A 206 -4.92 -3.39 1.39
N TYR A 207 -5.58 -2.91 2.42
CA TYR A 207 -5.66 -1.50 2.77
C TYR A 207 -5.05 -1.25 4.15
N SER A 208 -4.10 -0.33 4.24
CA SER A 208 -3.50 0.11 5.50
C SER A 208 -3.56 1.63 5.62
N SER A 209 -4.07 2.13 6.74
CA SER A 209 -4.24 3.57 6.98
C SER A 209 -3.61 3.99 8.30
N CYS A 210 -3.18 5.24 8.36
CA CYS A 210 -2.60 5.89 9.53
C CYS A 210 -3.44 5.68 10.80
N GLY A 211 -2.76 5.66 11.93
CA GLY A 211 -3.38 5.44 13.23
C GLY A 211 -2.73 6.29 14.33
N TYR A 212 -2.48 5.65 15.46
CA TYR A 212 -1.97 6.32 16.64
C TYR A 212 -0.57 6.92 16.43
N GLY A 213 -0.42 8.17 16.87
CA GLY A 213 0.81 8.96 16.76
C GLY A 213 0.74 10.12 15.78
N GLU A 214 -0.22 10.10 14.86
CA GLU A 214 -0.53 11.26 14.02
C GLU A 214 -1.04 12.44 14.85
N ALA A 215 -0.77 13.68 14.41
CA ALA A 215 -1.32 14.86 15.06
C ALA A 215 -2.85 14.92 14.91
N THR A 216 -3.52 15.38 15.95
CA THR A 216 -4.98 15.49 16.00
C THR A 216 -5.46 16.94 15.92
N THR A 217 -4.67 17.82 15.29
CA THR A 217 -4.99 19.25 15.19
C THR A 217 -6.24 19.48 14.36
N ASP A 218 -6.30 18.88 13.16
CA ASP A 218 -7.41 19.08 12.22
C ASP A 218 -8.25 17.82 12.04
N VAL A 219 -7.64 16.64 12.11
CA VAL A 219 -8.24 15.33 11.83
C VAL A 219 -7.83 14.30 12.87
N VAL A 220 -8.54 13.19 12.93
CA VAL A 220 -8.18 12.02 13.75
C VAL A 220 -8.10 10.77 12.88
N PHE A 221 -7.20 9.87 13.25
CA PHE A 221 -6.96 8.62 12.54
C PHE A 221 -7.15 7.45 13.50
N ASP A 222 -8.00 6.50 13.13
CA ASP A 222 -8.35 5.35 13.99
C ASP A 222 -7.48 4.11 13.76
N GLY A 223 -6.62 4.14 12.73
CA GLY A 223 -5.81 3.00 12.31
C GLY A 223 -6.68 1.92 11.68
N LYS A 224 -6.65 1.83 10.35
CA LYS A 224 -7.46 0.83 9.63
C LYS A 224 -6.54 -0.15 8.91
N ALA A 225 -6.74 -1.45 9.18
CA ALA A 225 -6.16 -2.54 8.43
C ALA A 225 -7.32 -3.40 7.90
N ILE A 226 -7.52 -3.40 6.58
CA ILE A 226 -8.65 -4.05 5.94
C ILE A 226 -8.13 -4.92 4.80
N ILE A 227 -8.62 -6.17 4.73
CA ILE A 227 -8.33 -7.08 3.63
C ILE A 227 -9.66 -7.62 3.09
N ALA A 228 -9.87 -7.45 1.79
CA ALA A 228 -11.00 -8.03 1.07
C ALA A 228 -10.48 -8.90 -0.08
N GLU A 229 -11.22 -9.94 -0.43
CA GLU A 229 -10.91 -10.82 -1.55
C GLU A 229 -12.15 -11.04 -2.39
N ASN A 230 -12.08 -10.69 -3.67
CA ASN A 230 -13.18 -10.85 -4.65
C ASN A 230 -14.54 -10.36 -4.12
N GLY A 231 -14.53 -9.22 -3.42
CA GLY A 231 -15.73 -8.60 -2.85
C GLY A 231 -16.15 -9.07 -1.47
N ALA A 232 -15.56 -10.15 -0.95
CA ALA A 232 -15.77 -10.60 0.41
C ALA A 232 -14.82 -9.89 1.38
N MET A 233 -15.32 -9.45 2.54
CA MET A 233 -14.47 -8.97 3.62
C MET A 233 -13.79 -10.16 4.29
N VAL A 234 -12.46 -10.22 4.23
CA VAL A 234 -11.66 -11.25 4.93
C VAL A 234 -11.39 -10.81 6.35
N VAL A 235 -10.91 -9.59 6.54
CA VAL A 235 -10.68 -9.00 7.86
C VAL A 235 -10.83 -7.49 7.81
N SER A 236 -11.38 -6.91 8.88
CA SER A 236 -11.40 -5.48 9.15
C SER A 236 -11.05 -5.29 10.62
N SER A 237 -9.96 -4.58 10.90
CA SER A 237 -9.41 -4.42 12.24
C SER A 237 -10.39 -3.71 13.19
N GLU A 238 -10.21 -3.90 14.48
CA GLU A 238 -10.76 -3.02 15.50
C GLU A 238 -10.24 -1.57 15.29
N ARG A 239 -10.88 -0.63 15.96
CA ARG A 239 -10.53 0.81 15.88
C ARG A 239 -9.72 1.23 17.10
N TRP A 240 -8.95 2.30 16.92
CA TRP A 240 -8.29 3.01 18.02
C TRP A 240 -7.21 2.19 18.74
N HIS A 241 -6.48 1.37 17.99
CA HIS A 241 -5.29 0.74 18.53
C HIS A 241 -4.26 1.80 18.91
N THR A 242 -3.73 1.72 20.14
CA THR A 242 -2.65 2.60 20.63
C THR A 242 -1.27 2.04 20.40
N GLU A 243 -1.20 0.76 20.08
CA GLU A 243 0.03 0.03 19.75
C GLU A 243 0.07 -0.36 18.29
N ALA A 244 1.27 -0.61 17.77
CA ALA A 244 1.47 -1.11 16.42
C ALA A 244 0.81 -2.49 16.25
N PHE A 245 0.05 -2.67 15.18
CA PHE A 245 -0.65 -3.91 14.87
C PHE A 245 -0.62 -4.23 13.37
N ALA A 246 -1.06 -5.41 13.00
CA ALA A 246 -1.28 -5.78 11.61
C ALA A 246 -2.33 -6.88 11.49
N GLU A 247 -3.17 -6.76 10.49
CA GLU A 247 -4.05 -7.83 10.04
C GLU A 247 -3.36 -8.66 8.95
N VAL A 248 -3.52 -9.97 9.02
CA VAL A 248 -2.86 -10.93 8.13
C VAL A 248 -3.89 -11.89 7.56
N ALA A 249 -3.80 -12.15 6.26
CA ALA A 249 -4.66 -13.12 5.58
C ALA A 249 -3.87 -13.92 4.53
N ASP A 250 -4.36 -15.11 4.23
CA ASP A 250 -3.93 -15.93 3.10
C ASP A 250 -4.89 -15.71 1.94
N ILE A 251 -4.38 -15.19 0.81
CA ILE A 251 -5.16 -14.91 -0.39
C ILE A 251 -5.12 -16.11 -1.32
N ASP A 252 -6.30 -16.60 -1.73
CA ASP A 252 -6.44 -17.70 -2.69
C ASP A 252 -6.28 -17.19 -4.13
N THR A 253 -5.03 -17.13 -4.61
CA THR A 253 -4.72 -16.63 -5.95
C THR A 253 -5.23 -17.58 -7.06
N PHE A 254 -5.39 -18.87 -6.76
CA PHE A 254 -5.99 -19.83 -7.70
C PHE A 254 -7.48 -19.52 -7.94
N ALA A 255 -8.23 -19.26 -6.87
CA ALA A 255 -9.64 -18.87 -6.99
C ALA A 255 -9.80 -17.58 -7.78
N LEU A 256 -8.97 -16.56 -7.50
CA LEU A 256 -8.98 -15.28 -8.26
C LEU A 256 -8.71 -15.50 -9.76
N ARG A 257 -7.70 -16.31 -10.10
CA ARG A 257 -7.36 -16.64 -11.50
C ARG A 257 -8.49 -17.39 -12.19
N ARG A 258 -9.07 -18.39 -11.51
CA ARG A 258 -10.21 -19.16 -12.01
C ARG A 258 -11.42 -18.26 -12.28
N ASP A 259 -11.75 -17.36 -11.35
CA ASP A 259 -12.91 -16.49 -11.47
C ASP A 259 -12.72 -15.49 -12.62
N ARG A 260 -11.51 -14.96 -12.83
CA ARG A 260 -11.18 -14.15 -14.01
C ARG A 260 -11.37 -14.89 -15.32
N LEU A 261 -10.96 -16.18 -15.41
CA LEU A 261 -11.14 -17.01 -16.61
C LEU A 261 -12.62 -17.15 -17.00
N HIS A 262 -13.52 -17.15 -16.01
CA HIS A 262 -14.97 -17.27 -16.21
C HIS A 262 -15.68 -15.91 -16.33
N HIS A 263 -14.95 -14.79 -16.37
CA HIS A 263 -15.51 -13.44 -16.44
C HIS A 263 -15.22 -12.78 -17.80
N PRO A 264 -16.06 -13.03 -18.83
CA PRO A 264 -15.78 -12.58 -20.22
C PRO A 264 -15.64 -11.06 -20.32
N ASN A 265 -16.41 -10.28 -19.54
CA ASN A 265 -16.33 -8.83 -19.55
C ASN A 265 -15.00 -8.32 -18.96
N PHE A 266 -14.34 -9.08 -18.08
CA PHE A 266 -13.03 -8.71 -17.56
C PHE A 266 -11.99 -8.66 -18.68
N HIS A 267 -11.96 -9.70 -19.53
CA HIS A 267 -11.06 -9.75 -20.69
C HIS A 267 -11.38 -8.68 -21.73
N PHE A 268 -12.65 -8.48 -22.00
CA PHE A 268 -13.08 -7.42 -22.94
C PHE A 268 -12.66 -6.02 -22.44
N CYS A 269 -12.83 -5.74 -21.14
CA CYS A 269 -12.36 -4.49 -20.53
C CYS A 269 -10.83 -4.38 -20.59
N ALA A 270 -10.09 -5.48 -20.35
CA ALA A 270 -8.63 -5.47 -20.42
C ALA A 270 -8.13 -5.06 -21.82
N GLU A 271 -8.69 -5.65 -22.86
CA GLU A 271 -8.34 -5.31 -24.25
C GLU A 271 -8.67 -3.86 -24.60
N ARG A 272 -9.80 -3.36 -24.14
CA ARG A 272 -10.29 -2.03 -24.50
C ARG A 272 -9.62 -0.91 -23.70
N GLU A 273 -9.62 -1.02 -22.38
CA GLU A 273 -9.23 0.08 -21.49
C GLU A 273 -7.70 0.17 -21.30
N ASN A 274 -6.98 -0.95 -21.52
CA ASN A 274 -5.52 -0.97 -21.50
C ASN A 274 -4.89 -0.91 -22.91
N SER A 275 -5.71 -0.74 -23.94
CA SER A 275 -5.20 -0.56 -25.32
C SER A 275 -4.28 0.66 -25.40
N GLY A 276 -3.05 0.45 -25.88
CA GLY A 276 -2.03 1.49 -25.98
C GLY A 276 -1.36 1.89 -24.65
N ARG A 277 -1.70 1.24 -23.53
CA ARG A 277 -0.97 1.40 -22.26
C ARG A 277 0.17 0.39 -22.19
N GLU A 278 1.33 0.86 -21.79
CA GLU A 278 2.48 0.00 -21.50
C GLU A 278 2.58 -0.23 -20.00
N PHE A 279 2.78 -1.48 -19.59
CA PHE A 279 2.98 -1.85 -18.20
C PHE A 279 4.37 -2.46 -17.99
N ASN A 280 5.05 -2.00 -16.94
CA ASN A 280 6.32 -2.55 -16.50
C ASN A 280 6.04 -3.69 -15.50
N TYR A 281 6.74 -4.81 -15.64
CA TYR A 281 6.65 -5.93 -14.71
C TYR A 281 7.98 -6.08 -13.99
N ILE A 282 7.98 -5.98 -12.66
CA ILE A 282 9.17 -6.03 -11.83
C ILE A 282 9.04 -7.19 -10.85
N ASP A 283 9.92 -8.19 -10.94
CA ASP A 283 10.02 -9.25 -9.95
C ASP A 283 10.74 -8.72 -8.70
N VAL A 284 10.04 -8.78 -7.58
CA VAL A 284 10.51 -8.31 -6.27
C VAL A 284 10.56 -9.46 -5.26
N THR A 285 10.47 -10.70 -5.73
CA THR A 285 10.52 -11.90 -4.88
C THR A 285 11.76 -11.85 -3.99
N PRO A 286 11.63 -11.94 -2.66
CA PRO A 286 12.77 -11.96 -1.78
C PRO A 286 13.69 -13.16 -2.07
N ALA A 287 15.00 -12.90 -2.12
CA ALA A 287 16.00 -13.95 -2.31
C ALA A 287 16.00 -14.98 -1.16
N VAL A 288 15.63 -14.54 0.05
CA VAL A 288 15.48 -15.38 1.23
C VAL A 288 14.09 -16.01 1.23
N GLN A 289 14.03 -17.32 1.42
CA GLN A 289 12.77 -18.03 1.56
C GLN A 289 12.30 -18.03 3.02
N PRO A 290 10.98 -18.02 3.30
CA PRO A 290 10.48 -18.17 4.65
C PRO A 290 10.89 -19.53 5.22
N LEU A 291 11.11 -19.58 6.54
CA LEU A 291 11.28 -20.87 7.21
C LEU A 291 10.02 -21.72 7.02
N PRO A 292 10.14 -23.02 6.78
CA PRO A 292 8.97 -23.91 6.72
C PRO A 292 8.21 -23.81 8.05
N ALA A 293 6.90 -23.66 7.97
CA ALA A 293 6.00 -23.60 9.11
C ALA A 293 5.91 -24.95 9.85
#